data_88d5a62a8474f6de00c6d3e4579102e2
#
_entry.id   88d5a62a8474f6de00c6d3e4579102e2
#
_cell.length_a   1.000
_cell.length_b   1.000
_cell.length_c   1.000
_cell.angle_alpha   90.00
_cell.angle_beta   90.00
_cell.angle_gamma   90.00
#
_symmetry.space_group_name_H-M   'P 1'
#
loop_
_entity.id
_entity.type
_entity.pdbx_description
1 polymer ?
#
loop_
_entity_poly.entity_id
_entity_poly.type
_entity_poly.pdbx_seq_one_letter_code
_entity_poly.pdbx_strand_id
1 'polypeptide(L)'
;MEIKTVGIVGYGSFGTLAHVLFRRFAPSVEVRIFSPDKKPDNREFFSLADTAQCDAVILAVPIHAFEEVLAKVVPLAGKDTVIVDIATVKVHTVGLLKKLAKGRRYIAAHPMWGPESYEKRAGDVKGFRIVMTVGTLPAEEYAALTAFLKKCGFNVVEMTAESHDKQIAETLFLTHLIGQAVLEGGFRRTDIDTVSFGYLMDAVESVRHDEKLFRDVFRFNPYCKDVLAKFKEAESKVRGLLEDSASIGVRTDRIDIGTCRRSASIGGHREAMSIGISGAEGSFSEEAASEYVKTSGLKEFSLKYLVSVENVLSALEAGTIDLGIFPIENSTGGVVTETVYAMAKHNFDIKKIFDIDIHQNLLVREGVKKDEIQTITSHEQALKQCRGYLKREWPKAKMEEYEDTAKAAEDLAAGKLSATTAVIASAAAAKLYKLKILEKSIQDLKTNYTTFIAASARS
;
A
#
# COMPACT_ATOMS: atom_id res chain seq x y z
N MET A 1 -12.56 -10.42 -32.66
CA MET A 1 -13.47 -9.36 -33.20
C MET A 1 -12.72 -8.04 -33.20
N GLU A 2 -12.79 -7.27 -34.29
CA GLU A 2 -12.24 -5.91 -34.33
C GLU A 2 -13.30 -4.96 -33.76
N ILE A 3 -12.99 -4.28 -32.65
CA ILE A 3 -13.87 -3.26 -32.06
C ILE A 3 -13.60 -1.93 -32.77
N LYS A 4 -14.59 -1.41 -33.49
CA LYS A 4 -14.51 -0.11 -34.19
C LYS A 4 -15.31 0.97 -33.47
N THR A 5 -16.37 0.58 -32.76
CA THR A 5 -17.25 1.48 -32.06
C THR A 5 -17.44 1.05 -30.60
N VAL A 6 -17.43 2.01 -29.67
CA VAL A 6 -17.72 1.80 -28.26
C VAL A 6 -18.77 2.77 -27.79
N GLY A 7 -19.86 2.24 -27.23
CA GLY A 7 -20.89 2.99 -26.54
C GLY A 7 -20.55 3.15 -25.05
N ILE A 8 -20.67 4.35 -24.51
CA ILE A 8 -20.58 4.60 -23.07
C ILE A 8 -21.97 5.08 -22.60
N VAL A 9 -22.62 4.26 -21.79
CA VAL A 9 -23.91 4.58 -21.19
C VAL A 9 -23.68 5.09 -19.77
N GLY A 10 -23.88 6.39 -19.57
CA GLY A 10 -23.55 7.14 -18.36
C GLY A 10 -22.30 8.00 -18.54
N TYR A 11 -22.41 9.29 -18.22
CA TYR A 11 -21.32 10.26 -18.37
C TYR A 11 -21.03 10.98 -17.04
N GLY A 12 -21.05 10.20 -15.95
CA GLY A 12 -20.53 10.62 -14.64
C GLY A 12 -19.01 10.56 -14.60
N SER A 13 -18.45 10.65 -13.41
CA SER A 13 -17.00 10.70 -13.19
C SER A 13 -16.22 9.57 -13.92
N PHE A 14 -16.69 8.32 -13.80
CA PHE A 14 -16.01 7.19 -14.46
C PHE A 14 -16.33 7.11 -15.97
N GLY A 15 -17.53 7.45 -16.42
CA GLY A 15 -17.86 7.49 -17.86
C GLY A 15 -17.01 8.52 -18.60
N THR A 16 -16.79 9.69 -18.01
CA THR A 16 -15.88 10.72 -18.52
C THR A 16 -14.44 10.21 -18.58
N LEU A 17 -13.98 9.55 -17.53
CA LEU A 17 -12.64 8.97 -17.51
C LEU A 17 -12.48 7.86 -18.56
N ALA A 18 -13.48 6.98 -18.72
CA ALA A 18 -13.47 5.95 -19.75
C ALA A 18 -13.32 6.56 -21.16
N HIS A 19 -14.02 7.64 -21.45
CA HIS A 19 -13.88 8.37 -22.72
C HIS A 19 -12.44 8.88 -22.92
N VAL A 20 -11.84 9.51 -21.91
CA VAL A 20 -10.44 9.97 -21.96
C VAL A 20 -9.49 8.80 -22.25
N LEU A 21 -9.71 7.66 -21.62
CA LEU A 21 -8.85 6.47 -21.81
C LEU A 21 -8.98 5.88 -23.22
N PHE A 22 -10.19 5.82 -23.80
CA PHE A 22 -10.35 5.39 -25.19
C PHE A 22 -9.66 6.31 -26.17
N ARG A 23 -9.79 7.62 -26.01
CA ARG A 23 -9.05 8.60 -26.83
C ARG A 23 -7.53 8.41 -26.74
N ARG A 24 -7.03 8.01 -25.58
CA ARG A 24 -5.60 7.83 -25.35
C ARG A 24 -5.07 6.49 -25.89
N PHE A 25 -5.75 5.39 -25.58
CA PHE A 25 -5.22 4.03 -25.82
C PHE A 25 -5.79 3.35 -27.07
N ALA A 26 -6.93 3.84 -27.58
CA ALA A 26 -7.61 3.32 -28.74
C ALA A 26 -8.17 4.46 -29.63
N PRO A 27 -7.32 5.39 -30.11
CA PRO A 27 -7.77 6.59 -30.82
C PRO A 27 -8.49 6.31 -32.15
N SER A 28 -8.36 5.11 -32.70
CA SER A 28 -9.07 4.67 -33.91
C SER A 28 -10.48 4.17 -33.65
N VAL A 29 -10.86 3.99 -32.37
CA VAL A 29 -12.22 3.55 -31.99
C VAL A 29 -13.12 4.76 -31.85
N GLU A 30 -14.25 4.73 -32.57
CA GLU A 30 -15.32 5.73 -32.42
C GLU A 30 -16.03 5.51 -31.10
N VAL A 31 -16.10 6.57 -30.26
CA VAL A 31 -16.80 6.53 -28.98
C VAL A 31 -18.11 7.29 -29.08
N ARG A 32 -19.23 6.62 -28.77
CA ARG A 32 -20.58 7.19 -28.68
C ARG A 32 -21.01 7.22 -27.24
N ILE A 33 -21.46 8.39 -26.76
CA ILE A 33 -21.81 8.59 -25.36
C ILE A 33 -23.32 8.85 -25.24
N PHE A 34 -23.94 8.14 -24.32
CA PHE A 34 -25.31 8.45 -23.88
C PHE A 34 -25.29 8.96 -22.43
N SER A 35 -25.94 10.10 -22.21
CA SER A 35 -26.25 10.61 -20.87
C SER A 35 -27.65 11.19 -20.88
N PRO A 36 -28.49 10.91 -19.88
CA PRO A 36 -29.85 11.47 -19.83
C PRO A 36 -29.86 13.00 -19.72
N ASP A 37 -28.79 13.59 -19.19
CA ASP A 37 -28.64 15.04 -18.97
C ASP A 37 -28.10 15.79 -20.21
N LYS A 38 -27.76 15.08 -21.28
CA LYS A 38 -27.17 15.64 -22.49
C LYS A 38 -28.08 15.41 -23.70
N LYS A 39 -28.24 16.43 -24.50
CA LYS A 39 -28.96 16.28 -25.79
C LYS A 39 -28.02 15.65 -26.82
N PRO A 40 -28.50 14.69 -27.63
CA PRO A 40 -27.73 14.15 -28.74
C PRO A 40 -27.28 15.24 -29.72
N ASP A 41 -25.99 15.25 -30.07
CA ASP A 41 -25.38 16.17 -31.06
C ASP A 41 -24.82 15.41 -32.26
N ASN A 42 -24.92 14.08 -32.23
CA ASN A 42 -24.38 13.14 -33.24
C ASN A 42 -22.87 13.31 -33.53
N ARG A 43 -22.15 13.87 -32.58
CA ARG A 43 -20.67 14.00 -32.62
C ARG A 43 -20.02 13.29 -31.45
N GLU A 44 -20.45 13.58 -30.26
CA GLU A 44 -19.99 13.00 -29.01
C GLU A 44 -21.14 12.35 -28.25
N PHE A 45 -22.31 13.02 -28.20
CA PHE A 45 -23.50 12.53 -27.53
C PHE A 45 -24.54 12.01 -28.54
N PHE A 46 -24.98 10.80 -28.27
CA PHE A 46 -25.90 10.04 -29.14
C PHE A 46 -27.18 9.61 -28.38
N SER A 47 -28.18 9.14 -29.09
CA SER A 47 -29.30 8.49 -28.45
C SER A 47 -28.90 7.19 -27.76
N LEU A 48 -29.71 6.71 -26.80
CA LEU A 48 -29.45 5.41 -26.18
C LEU A 48 -29.44 4.28 -27.23
N ALA A 49 -30.33 4.38 -28.25
CA ALA A 49 -30.39 3.38 -29.31
C ALA A 49 -29.13 3.35 -30.14
N ASP A 50 -28.61 4.51 -30.56
CA ASP A 50 -27.36 4.58 -31.35
C ASP A 50 -26.16 4.14 -30.55
N THR A 51 -26.13 4.47 -29.26
CA THR A 51 -25.04 4.06 -28.33
C THR A 51 -25.07 2.55 -28.08
N ALA A 52 -26.26 1.95 -27.97
CA ALA A 52 -26.42 0.53 -27.73
C ALA A 52 -26.08 -0.35 -28.95
N GLN A 53 -26.04 0.22 -30.16
CA GLN A 53 -25.69 -0.49 -31.40
C GLN A 53 -24.17 -0.60 -31.65
N CYS A 54 -23.34 -0.02 -30.80
CA CYS A 54 -21.89 -0.14 -30.89
C CYS A 54 -21.40 -1.59 -30.74
N ASP A 55 -20.19 -1.89 -31.21
CA ASP A 55 -19.55 -3.22 -31.06
C ASP A 55 -19.39 -3.63 -29.60
N ALA A 56 -19.11 -2.66 -28.71
CA ALA A 56 -19.12 -2.85 -27.28
C ALA A 56 -19.85 -1.71 -26.59
N VAL A 57 -20.57 -1.99 -25.47
CA VAL A 57 -21.31 -1.00 -24.69
C VAL A 57 -20.93 -1.10 -23.23
N ILE A 58 -20.36 -0.03 -22.70
CA ILE A 58 -19.93 0.07 -21.31
C ILE A 58 -21.05 0.71 -20.49
N LEU A 59 -21.48 0.03 -19.44
CA LEU A 59 -22.45 0.54 -18.49
C LEU A 59 -21.73 1.27 -17.35
N ALA A 60 -21.55 2.59 -17.49
CA ALA A 60 -20.87 3.46 -16.53
C ALA A 60 -21.91 4.20 -15.64
N VAL A 61 -22.79 3.45 -15.02
CA VAL A 61 -23.92 3.95 -14.23
C VAL A 61 -23.82 3.51 -12.76
N PRO A 62 -24.46 4.23 -11.82
CA PRO A 62 -24.52 3.80 -10.42
C PRO A 62 -25.13 2.40 -10.28
N ILE A 63 -24.72 1.66 -9.23
CA ILE A 63 -25.14 0.27 -9.03
C ILE A 63 -26.66 0.14 -8.93
N HIS A 64 -27.31 1.06 -8.22
CA HIS A 64 -28.79 1.06 -8.08
C HIS A 64 -29.55 1.28 -9.39
N ALA A 65 -28.93 1.92 -10.39
CA ALA A 65 -29.52 2.16 -11.71
C ALA A 65 -29.20 1.04 -12.73
N PHE A 66 -28.30 0.12 -12.37
CA PHE A 66 -27.76 -0.87 -13.30
C PHE A 66 -28.84 -1.77 -13.91
N GLU A 67 -29.78 -2.28 -13.10
CA GLU A 67 -30.86 -3.16 -13.58
C GLU A 67 -31.73 -2.46 -14.61
N GLU A 68 -32.18 -1.25 -14.32
CA GLU A 68 -33.04 -0.46 -15.21
C GLU A 68 -32.32 -0.14 -16.54
N VAL A 69 -31.04 0.27 -16.46
CA VAL A 69 -30.29 0.63 -17.65
C VAL A 69 -29.96 -0.62 -18.49
N LEU A 70 -29.59 -1.73 -17.87
CA LEU A 70 -29.35 -3.00 -18.54
C LEU A 70 -30.63 -3.47 -19.29
N ALA A 71 -31.78 -3.39 -18.63
CA ALA A 71 -33.08 -3.75 -19.24
C ALA A 71 -33.44 -2.90 -20.47
N LYS A 72 -33.00 -1.63 -20.51
CA LYS A 72 -33.17 -0.74 -21.66
C LYS A 72 -32.14 -0.99 -22.77
N VAL A 73 -30.87 -1.28 -22.41
CA VAL A 73 -29.77 -1.47 -23.37
C VAL A 73 -29.88 -2.80 -24.10
N VAL A 74 -30.20 -3.90 -23.40
CA VAL A 74 -30.19 -5.26 -23.97
C VAL A 74 -31.12 -5.38 -25.21
N PRO A 75 -32.35 -4.86 -25.23
CA PRO A 75 -33.20 -4.95 -26.43
C PRO A 75 -32.69 -4.09 -27.59
N LEU A 76 -31.98 -3.01 -27.31
CA LEU A 76 -31.46 -2.08 -28.32
C LEU A 76 -30.09 -2.53 -28.87
N ALA A 77 -29.32 -3.33 -28.11
CA ALA A 77 -28.01 -3.78 -28.49
C ALA A 77 -28.01 -4.74 -29.70
N GLY A 78 -27.06 -4.60 -30.57
CA GLY A 78 -26.83 -5.53 -31.67
C GLY A 78 -26.63 -6.97 -31.18
N LYS A 79 -26.83 -7.96 -32.06
CA LYS A 79 -26.70 -9.39 -31.68
C LYS A 79 -25.29 -9.72 -31.16
N ASP A 80 -24.27 -9.11 -31.78
CA ASP A 80 -22.86 -9.37 -31.49
C ASP A 80 -22.25 -8.32 -30.56
N THR A 81 -23.02 -7.31 -30.15
CA THR A 81 -22.57 -6.28 -29.18
C THR A 81 -22.14 -6.91 -27.87
N VAL A 82 -20.97 -6.51 -27.38
CA VAL A 82 -20.43 -6.92 -26.07
C VAL A 82 -20.89 -5.94 -25.01
N ILE A 83 -21.71 -6.38 -24.04
CA ILE A 83 -22.12 -5.56 -22.89
C ILE A 83 -21.03 -5.64 -21.82
N VAL A 84 -20.52 -4.48 -21.39
CA VAL A 84 -19.41 -4.38 -20.43
C VAL A 84 -19.92 -3.74 -19.14
N ASP A 85 -19.94 -4.53 -18.07
CA ASP A 85 -20.21 -4.09 -16.71
C ASP A 85 -18.89 -3.66 -16.04
N ILE A 86 -18.86 -2.45 -15.52
CA ILE A 86 -17.72 -1.89 -14.77
C ILE A 86 -18.10 -1.47 -13.35
N ALA A 87 -19.25 -1.89 -12.83
CA ALA A 87 -19.70 -1.53 -11.50
C ALA A 87 -18.79 -2.07 -10.39
N THR A 88 -18.83 -1.44 -9.21
CA THR A 88 -18.01 -1.79 -8.05
C THR A 88 -18.45 -3.10 -7.39
N VAL A 89 -19.69 -3.54 -7.52
CA VAL A 89 -20.21 -4.79 -6.95
C VAL A 89 -20.48 -5.79 -8.05
N LYS A 90 -20.03 -7.03 -7.90
CA LYS A 90 -20.10 -8.03 -8.99
C LYS A 90 -21.17 -9.10 -8.80
N VAL A 91 -21.42 -9.61 -7.59
CA VAL A 91 -22.43 -10.65 -7.37
C VAL A 91 -23.80 -10.20 -7.88
N HIS A 92 -24.18 -8.98 -7.53
CA HIS A 92 -25.45 -8.39 -7.96
C HIS A 92 -25.51 -8.19 -9.49
N THR A 93 -24.52 -7.49 -10.07
CA THR A 93 -24.55 -7.15 -11.51
C THR A 93 -24.39 -8.37 -12.41
N VAL A 94 -23.56 -9.36 -12.01
CA VAL A 94 -23.42 -10.65 -12.70
C VAL A 94 -24.75 -11.42 -12.67
N GLY A 95 -25.46 -11.41 -11.55
CA GLY A 95 -26.80 -11.99 -11.44
C GLY A 95 -27.78 -11.38 -12.46
N LEU A 96 -27.75 -10.05 -12.59
CA LEU A 96 -28.56 -9.31 -13.55
C LEU A 96 -28.15 -9.60 -15.01
N LEU A 97 -26.85 -9.65 -15.30
CA LEU A 97 -26.36 -10.02 -16.63
C LEU A 97 -26.81 -11.42 -17.04
N LYS A 98 -26.70 -12.41 -16.15
CA LYS A 98 -27.18 -13.77 -16.41
C LYS A 98 -28.68 -13.85 -16.65
N LYS A 99 -29.46 -13.00 -15.96
CA LYS A 99 -30.93 -12.94 -16.08
C LYS A 99 -31.41 -12.18 -17.33
N LEU A 100 -30.91 -10.94 -17.50
CA LEU A 100 -31.44 -10.00 -18.50
C LEU A 100 -30.69 -10.06 -19.84
N ALA A 101 -29.39 -10.38 -19.81
CA ALA A 101 -28.54 -10.50 -21.00
C ALA A 101 -28.30 -11.97 -21.39
N LYS A 102 -29.24 -12.88 -21.08
CA LYS A 102 -29.13 -14.30 -21.45
C LYS A 102 -28.98 -14.46 -22.97
N GLY A 103 -27.95 -15.21 -23.39
CA GLY A 103 -27.62 -15.42 -24.80
C GLY A 103 -26.93 -14.23 -25.49
N ARG A 104 -26.61 -13.18 -24.74
CA ARG A 104 -25.81 -12.04 -25.21
C ARG A 104 -24.35 -12.20 -24.81
N ARG A 105 -23.51 -11.45 -25.47
CA ARG A 105 -22.08 -11.33 -25.16
C ARG A 105 -21.89 -10.28 -24.06
N TYR A 106 -21.22 -10.64 -22.99
CA TYR A 106 -20.92 -9.69 -21.92
C TYR A 106 -19.63 -9.99 -21.20
N ILE A 107 -19.11 -8.98 -20.50
CA ILE A 107 -17.98 -9.04 -19.59
C ILE A 107 -18.36 -8.30 -18.33
N ALA A 108 -18.06 -8.87 -17.16
CA ALA A 108 -18.14 -8.19 -15.88
C ALA A 108 -16.73 -7.92 -15.35
N ALA A 109 -16.39 -6.65 -15.24
CA ALA A 109 -15.11 -6.16 -14.77
C ALA A 109 -15.31 -5.12 -13.66
N HIS A 110 -14.24 -4.83 -12.93
CA HIS A 110 -14.19 -3.70 -12.00
C HIS A 110 -12.80 -3.05 -12.05
N PRO A 111 -12.66 -1.84 -12.61
CA PRO A 111 -11.48 -1.01 -12.43
C PRO A 111 -11.33 -0.61 -10.96
N MET A 112 -10.26 -1.09 -10.31
CA MET A 112 -10.00 -0.87 -8.87
C MET A 112 -9.42 0.53 -8.57
N TRP A 113 -9.82 1.53 -9.33
CA TRP A 113 -9.33 2.90 -9.26
C TRP A 113 -10.36 3.84 -9.89
N GLY A 114 -10.31 5.12 -9.54
CA GLY A 114 -11.21 6.14 -10.04
C GLY A 114 -10.47 7.36 -10.60
N PRO A 115 -11.20 8.42 -11.00
CA PRO A 115 -10.64 9.66 -11.55
C PRO A 115 -9.60 10.29 -10.63
N GLU A 116 -9.85 10.36 -9.33
CA GLU A 116 -8.90 10.93 -8.37
C GLU A 116 -7.55 10.18 -8.35
N SER A 117 -7.60 8.83 -8.37
CA SER A 117 -6.38 8.03 -8.42
C SER A 117 -5.62 8.25 -9.72
N TYR A 118 -6.34 8.43 -10.84
CA TYR A 118 -5.77 8.73 -12.14
C TYR A 118 -5.10 10.10 -12.17
N GLU A 119 -5.76 11.12 -11.60
CA GLU A 119 -5.23 12.48 -11.50
C GLU A 119 -4.01 12.57 -10.58
N LYS A 120 -4.08 11.95 -9.38
CA LYS A 120 -2.95 11.88 -8.42
C LYS A 120 -1.70 11.25 -9.04
N ARG A 121 -1.84 10.39 -10.03
CA ARG A 121 -0.73 9.77 -10.77
C ARG A 121 -0.42 10.47 -12.09
N ALA A 122 -0.91 11.70 -12.31
CA ALA A 122 -0.72 12.46 -13.54
C ALA A 122 -1.07 11.65 -14.81
N GLY A 123 -2.10 10.82 -14.72
CA GLY A 123 -2.56 9.98 -15.80
C GLY A 123 -1.77 8.67 -16.00
N ASP A 124 -0.76 8.35 -15.20
CA ASP A 124 -0.07 7.06 -15.31
C ASP A 124 -0.96 5.92 -14.81
N VAL A 125 -1.30 5.01 -15.73
CA VAL A 125 -2.13 3.83 -15.46
C VAL A 125 -1.33 2.57 -15.09
N LYS A 126 0.00 2.65 -15.15
CA LYS A 126 0.88 1.48 -14.94
C LYS A 126 0.62 0.84 -13.57
N GLY A 127 0.25 -0.43 -13.60
CA GLY A 127 -0.03 -1.22 -12.40
C GLY A 127 -1.41 -1.02 -11.79
N PHE A 128 -2.27 -0.14 -12.33
CA PHE A 128 -3.68 -0.09 -11.91
C PHE A 128 -4.37 -1.42 -12.20
N ARG A 129 -5.12 -1.91 -11.22
CA ARG A 129 -5.79 -3.21 -11.32
C ARG A 129 -7.14 -3.08 -12.00
N ILE A 130 -7.43 -4.03 -12.90
CA ILE A 130 -8.77 -4.28 -13.44
C ILE A 130 -9.12 -5.72 -13.08
N VAL A 131 -10.15 -5.90 -12.25
CA VAL A 131 -10.62 -7.24 -11.90
C VAL A 131 -11.63 -7.70 -12.95
N MET A 132 -11.41 -8.91 -13.49
CA MET A 132 -12.31 -9.58 -14.42
C MET A 132 -12.96 -10.76 -13.68
N THR A 133 -14.29 -10.81 -13.65
CA THR A 133 -14.99 -11.82 -12.83
C THR A 133 -15.69 -12.89 -13.64
N VAL A 134 -16.39 -12.51 -14.69
CA VAL A 134 -17.11 -13.42 -15.57
C VAL A 134 -17.31 -12.78 -16.95
N GLY A 135 -17.38 -13.61 -17.99
CA GLY A 135 -17.68 -13.19 -19.34
C GLY A 135 -18.21 -14.35 -20.17
N THR A 136 -18.82 -14.02 -21.30
CA THR A 136 -19.33 -14.96 -22.31
C THR A 136 -18.56 -14.87 -23.62
N LEU A 137 -17.43 -14.15 -23.64
CA LEU A 137 -16.59 -14.06 -24.82
C LEU A 137 -15.90 -15.40 -25.11
N PRO A 138 -15.68 -15.73 -26.41
CA PRO A 138 -14.75 -16.78 -26.79
C PRO A 138 -13.35 -16.56 -26.19
N ALA A 139 -12.66 -17.66 -25.87
CA ALA A 139 -11.36 -17.61 -25.18
C ALA A 139 -10.31 -16.75 -25.92
N GLU A 140 -10.29 -16.80 -27.25
CA GLU A 140 -9.36 -16.02 -28.08
C GLU A 140 -9.63 -14.50 -27.98
N GLU A 141 -10.89 -14.09 -27.96
CA GLU A 141 -11.26 -12.68 -27.83
C GLU A 141 -11.00 -12.16 -26.44
N TYR A 142 -11.28 -12.97 -25.41
CA TYR A 142 -10.95 -12.64 -24.04
C TYR A 142 -9.44 -12.49 -23.83
N ALA A 143 -8.65 -13.41 -24.41
CA ALA A 143 -7.18 -13.33 -24.39
C ALA A 143 -6.66 -12.06 -25.09
N ALA A 144 -7.25 -11.69 -26.24
CA ALA A 144 -6.89 -10.49 -26.97
C ALA A 144 -7.20 -9.21 -26.13
N LEU A 145 -8.36 -9.16 -25.48
CA LEU A 145 -8.73 -8.06 -24.58
C LEU A 145 -7.78 -7.93 -23.40
N THR A 146 -7.48 -9.02 -22.72
CA THR A 146 -6.56 -9.01 -21.56
C THR A 146 -5.14 -8.63 -21.97
N ALA A 147 -4.67 -9.08 -23.14
CA ALA A 147 -3.39 -8.68 -23.71
C ALA A 147 -3.36 -7.18 -24.04
N PHE A 148 -4.43 -6.63 -24.59
CA PHE A 148 -4.56 -5.20 -24.85
C PHE A 148 -4.50 -4.38 -23.57
N LEU A 149 -5.26 -4.75 -22.54
CA LEU A 149 -5.25 -4.06 -21.24
C LEU A 149 -3.85 -4.09 -20.60
N LYS A 150 -3.18 -5.24 -20.61
CA LYS A 150 -1.79 -5.37 -20.13
C LYS A 150 -0.81 -4.50 -20.93
N LYS A 151 -0.96 -4.42 -22.25
CA LYS A 151 -0.15 -3.53 -23.12
C LYS A 151 -0.35 -2.05 -22.79
N CYS A 152 -1.56 -1.66 -22.38
CA CYS A 152 -1.85 -0.30 -21.89
C CYS A 152 -1.21 0.00 -20.52
N GLY A 153 -0.69 -1.01 -19.82
CA GLY A 153 -0.06 -0.88 -18.51
C GLY A 153 -0.92 -1.33 -17.32
N PHE A 154 -2.15 -1.80 -17.57
CA PHE A 154 -3.03 -2.30 -16.52
C PHE A 154 -2.60 -3.69 -16.00
N ASN A 155 -2.83 -3.92 -14.72
CA ASN A 155 -2.72 -5.24 -14.11
C ASN A 155 -4.09 -5.92 -14.11
N VAL A 156 -4.26 -6.96 -14.94
CA VAL A 156 -5.52 -7.72 -15.02
C VAL A 156 -5.48 -8.85 -14.00
N VAL A 157 -6.48 -8.87 -13.11
CA VAL A 157 -6.67 -9.87 -12.05
C VAL A 157 -7.96 -10.63 -12.33
N GLU A 158 -7.92 -11.96 -12.32
CA GLU A 158 -9.07 -12.81 -12.56
C GLU A 158 -9.54 -13.46 -11.26
N MET A 159 -10.85 -13.40 -10.98
CA MET A 159 -11.45 -14.06 -9.82
C MET A 159 -12.97 -14.23 -10.01
N THR A 160 -13.61 -14.99 -9.11
CA THR A 160 -15.08 -15.09 -9.12
C THR A 160 -15.73 -13.83 -8.58
N ALA A 161 -17.00 -13.59 -8.94
CA ALA A 161 -17.78 -12.46 -8.41
C ALA A 161 -17.90 -12.50 -6.88
N GLU A 162 -18.03 -13.71 -6.32
CA GLU A 162 -18.11 -13.94 -4.88
C GLU A 162 -16.79 -13.60 -4.17
N SER A 163 -15.65 -14.06 -4.74
CA SER A 163 -14.34 -13.74 -4.19
C SER A 163 -14.05 -12.24 -4.25
N HIS A 164 -14.43 -11.60 -5.36
CA HIS A 164 -14.33 -10.15 -5.53
C HIS A 164 -15.12 -9.41 -4.45
N ASP A 165 -16.42 -9.71 -4.32
CA ASP A 165 -17.30 -8.95 -3.43
C ASP A 165 -16.97 -9.18 -1.94
N LYS A 166 -16.46 -10.37 -1.55
CA LYS A 166 -15.90 -10.59 -0.21
C LYS A 166 -14.73 -9.65 0.08
N GLN A 167 -13.77 -9.56 -0.85
CA GLN A 167 -12.61 -8.68 -0.69
C GLN A 167 -13.00 -7.19 -0.72
N ILE A 168 -13.96 -6.80 -1.57
CA ILE A 168 -14.49 -5.42 -1.60
C ILE A 168 -15.17 -5.05 -0.28
N ALA A 169 -15.89 -5.98 0.34
CA ALA A 169 -16.49 -5.74 1.65
C ALA A 169 -15.42 -5.54 2.74
N GLU A 170 -14.35 -6.33 2.75
CA GLU A 170 -13.27 -6.22 3.75
C GLU A 170 -12.31 -5.07 3.49
N THR A 171 -12.27 -4.51 2.30
CA THR A 171 -11.36 -3.42 1.92
C THR A 171 -12.11 -2.11 1.66
N LEU A 172 -12.72 -1.96 0.48
CA LEU A 172 -13.38 -0.72 0.06
C LEU A 172 -14.49 -0.31 1.02
N PHE A 173 -15.44 -1.23 1.32
CA PHE A 173 -16.55 -0.91 2.22
C PHE A 173 -16.05 -0.54 3.63
N LEU A 174 -15.08 -1.29 4.17
CA LEU A 174 -14.51 -0.98 5.49
C LEU A 174 -13.81 0.37 5.50
N THR A 175 -13.06 0.72 4.46
CA THR A 175 -12.43 2.04 4.33
C THR A 175 -13.49 3.16 4.31
N HIS A 176 -14.56 2.99 3.54
CA HIS A 176 -15.66 3.96 3.51
C HIS A 176 -16.37 4.07 4.88
N LEU A 177 -16.60 2.95 5.56
CA LEU A 177 -17.23 2.93 6.88
C LEU A 177 -16.42 3.74 7.90
N ILE A 178 -15.11 3.49 7.96
CA ILE A 178 -14.20 4.21 8.85
C ILE A 178 -14.12 5.69 8.44
N GLY A 179 -13.95 5.97 7.15
CA GLY A 179 -13.86 7.32 6.62
C GLY A 179 -15.10 8.15 6.92
N GLN A 180 -16.29 7.60 6.69
CA GLN A 180 -17.55 8.28 7.02
C GLN A 180 -17.71 8.48 8.54
N ALA A 181 -17.33 7.51 9.37
CA ALA A 181 -17.36 7.65 10.82
C ALA A 181 -16.43 8.78 11.31
N VAL A 182 -15.24 8.92 10.76
CA VAL A 182 -14.29 10.00 11.06
C VAL A 182 -14.87 11.36 10.64
N LEU A 183 -15.49 11.45 9.47
CA LEU A 183 -16.14 12.66 8.97
C LEU A 183 -17.32 13.08 9.86
N GLU A 184 -18.22 12.15 10.19
CA GLU A 184 -19.35 12.39 11.09
C GLU A 184 -18.90 12.80 12.50
N GLY A 185 -17.79 12.26 12.98
CA GLY A 185 -17.17 12.65 14.24
C GLY A 185 -16.54 14.06 14.24
N GLY A 186 -16.45 14.70 13.07
CA GLY A 186 -15.88 16.03 12.91
C GLY A 186 -14.36 16.09 13.08
N PHE A 187 -13.67 14.95 13.05
CA PHE A 187 -12.21 14.88 13.17
C PHE A 187 -11.55 15.53 11.94
N ARG A 188 -10.50 16.32 12.21
CA ARG A 188 -9.81 17.11 11.18
C ARG A 188 -8.31 17.10 11.41
N ARG A 189 -7.53 17.41 10.39
CA ARG A 189 -6.09 17.66 10.50
C ARG A 189 -5.82 18.81 11.46
N THR A 190 -4.71 18.71 12.16
CA THR A 190 -4.20 19.71 13.13
C THR A 190 -2.74 20.04 12.79
N ASP A 191 -2.18 21.04 13.46
CA ASP A 191 -0.79 21.45 13.27
C ASP A 191 0.24 20.43 13.82
N ILE A 192 -0.24 19.44 14.60
CA ILE A 192 0.59 18.42 15.26
C ILE A 192 0.17 17.00 14.88
N ASP A 193 -0.37 16.81 13.70
CA ASP A 193 -0.74 15.49 13.20
C ASP A 193 0.43 14.50 13.26
N THR A 194 0.17 13.30 13.77
CA THR A 194 1.09 12.20 13.59
C THR A 194 1.06 11.71 12.13
N VAL A 195 2.12 11.08 11.68
CA VAL A 195 2.19 10.51 10.32
C VAL A 195 1.05 9.51 10.08
N SER A 196 0.77 8.64 11.05
CA SER A 196 -0.34 7.67 10.99
C SER A 196 -1.72 8.33 10.91
N PHE A 197 -1.94 9.46 11.63
CA PHE A 197 -3.16 10.24 11.47
C PHE A 197 -3.25 10.87 10.07
N GLY A 198 -2.11 11.29 9.53
CA GLY A 198 -2.01 11.74 8.14
C GLY A 198 -2.55 10.70 7.15
N TYR A 199 -2.12 9.44 7.26
CA TYR A 199 -2.62 8.35 6.38
C TYR A 199 -4.10 8.09 6.58
N LEU A 200 -4.60 8.11 7.82
CA LEU A 200 -6.03 7.99 8.08
C LEU A 200 -6.79 9.10 7.36
N MET A 201 -6.34 10.35 7.48
CA MET A 201 -7.00 11.49 6.85
C MET A 201 -6.89 11.47 5.32
N ASP A 202 -5.81 10.93 4.73
CA ASP A 202 -5.72 10.72 3.29
C ASP A 202 -6.75 9.69 2.80
N ALA A 203 -6.95 8.60 3.57
CA ALA A 203 -8.00 7.63 3.28
C ALA A 203 -9.40 8.24 3.44
N VAL A 204 -9.64 9.03 4.49
CA VAL A 204 -10.89 9.76 4.72
C VAL A 204 -11.20 10.70 3.57
N GLU A 205 -10.20 11.47 3.12
CA GLU A 205 -10.36 12.42 2.01
C GLU A 205 -10.70 11.72 0.70
N SER A 206 -10.11 10.54 0.45
CA SER A 206 -10.37 9.76 -0.77
C SER A 206 -11.81 9.22 -0.86
N VAL A 207 -12.55 9.15 0.25
CA VAL A 207 -13.92 8.63 0.30
C VAL A 207 -14.96 9.70 0.71
N ARG A 208 -14.53 10.93 0.91
CA ARG A 208 -15.34 12.04 1.42
C ARG A 208 -16.63 12.26 0.62
N HIS A 209 -16.54 12.16 -0.70
CA HIS A 209 -17.62 12.47 -1.62
C HIS A 209 -18.38 11.23 -2.13
N ASP A 210 -18.05 10.05 -1.61
CA ASP A 210 -18.52 8.76 -2.11
C ASP A 210 -19.72 8.19 -1.31
N GLU A 211 -20.47 9.02 -0.60
CA GLU A 211 -21.61 8.57 0.24
C GLU A 211 -22.62 7.71 -0.55
N LYS A 212 -22.93 8.11 -1.78
CA LYS A 212 -23.87 7.35 -2.64
C LYS A 212 -23.30 5.98 -3.01
N LEU A 213 -22.02 5.91 -3.36
CA LEU A 213 -21.32 4.67 -3.66
C LEU A 213 -21.28 3.77 -2.42
N PHE A 214 -20.94 4.33 -1.24
CA PHE A 214 -20.91 3.60 0.02
C PHE A 214 -22.26 2.93 0.34
N ARG A 215 -23.37 3.67 0.18
CA ARG A 215 -24.75 3.15 0.38
C ARG A 215 -25.09 2.06 -0.62
N ASP A 216 -24.73 2.22 -1.90
CA ASP A 216 -24.95 1.22 -2.94
C ASP A 216 -24.13 -0.04 -2.69
N VAL A 217 -22.85 0.09 -2.34
CA VAL A 217 -21.98 -1.06 -1.99
C VAL A 217 -22.57 -1.82 -0.81
N PHE A 218 -23.00 -1.15 0.26
CA PHE A 218 -23.63 -1.83 1.40
C PHE A 218 -24.93 -2.55 1.02
N ARG A 219 -25.75 -1.93 0.15
CA ARG A 219 -27.06 -2.46 -0.26
C ARG A 219 -26.92 -3.69 -1.16
N PHE A 220 -25.98 -3.67 -2.09
CA PHE A 220 -25.89 -4.64 -3.18
C PHE A 220 -24.77 -5.68 -3.03
N ASN A 221 -23.80 -5.45 -2.17
CA ASN A 221 -22.79 -6.45 -1.84
C ASN A 221 -23.27 -7.29 -0.63
N PRO A 222 -23.54 -8.58 -0.83
CA PRO A 222 -24.14 -9.42 0.22
C PRO A 222 -23.25 -9.62 1.44
N TYR A 223 -21.93 -9.38 1.33
CA TYR A 223 -20.95 -9.63 2.41
C TYR A 223 -20.72 -8.42 3.32
N CYS A 224 -21.21 -7.22 2.96
CA CYS A 224 -20.98 -6.01 3.77
C CYS A 224 -21.63 -6.08 5.16
N LYS A 225 -22.76 -6.79 5.31
CA LYS A 225 -23.43 -6.93 6.61
C LYS A 225 -22.57 -7.71 7.61
N ASP A 226 -21.88 -8.75 7.14
CA ASP A 226 -21.01 -9.58 7.98
C ASP A 226 -19.77 -8.78 8.40
N VAL A 227 -19.20 -8.00 7.46
CA VAL A 227 -18.07 -7.11 7.77
C VAL A 227 -18.46 -6.03 8.77
N LEU A 228 -19.66 -5.43 8.63
CA LEU A 228 -20.18 -4.45 9.60
C LEU A 228 -20.36 -5.08 10.99
N ALA A 229 -20.87 -6.31 11.08
CA ALA A 229 -21.03 -7.01 12.35
C ALA A 229 -19.67 -7.31 12.99
N LYS A 230 -18.72 -7.84 12.20
CA LYS A 230 -17.33 -8.09 12.62
C LYS A 230 -16.64 -6.82 13.11
N PHE A 231 -16.84 -5.69 12.42
CA PHE A 231 -16.27 -4.41 12.82
C PHE A 231 -16.83 -3.91 14.15
N LYS A 232 -18.17 -3.99 14.35
CA LYS A 232 -18.80 -3.61 15.62
C LYS A 232 -18.33 -4.45 16.79
N GLU A 233 -18.15 -5.75 16.60
CA GLU A 233 -17.62 -6.64 17.63
C GLU A 233 -16.17 -6.29 17.97
N ALA A 234 -15.33 -6.05 16.96
CA ALA A 234 -13.94 -5.64 17.15
C ALA A 234 -13.84 -4.27 17.86
N GLU A 235 -14.66 -3.28 17.47
CA GLU A 235 -14.73 -1.97 18.10
C GLU A 235 -15.12 -2.07 19.57
N SER A 236 -16.13 -2.90 19.89
CA SER A 236 -16.55 -3.16 21.28
C SER A 236 -15.42 -3.75 22.13
N LYS A 237 -14.65 -4.70 21.57
CA LYS A 237 -13.48 -5.29 22.26
C LYS A 237 -12.41 -4.23 22.52
N VAL A 238 -12.10 -3.38 21.52
CA VAL A 238 -11.14 -2.29 21.68
C VAL A 238 -11.61 -1.28 22.73
N ARG A 239 -12.90 -0.93 22.73
CA ARG A 239 -13.49 -0.06 23.75
C ARG A 239 -13.35 -0.64 25.15
N GLY A 240 -13.61 -1.94 25.31
CA GLY A 240 -13.42 -2.63 26.60
C GLY A 240 -11.99 -2.52 27.14
N LEU A 241 -10.98 -2.60 26.28
CA LEU A 241 -9.58 -2.40 26.68
C LEU A 241 -9.31 -0.98 27.25
N LEU A 242 -10.01 0.03 26.72
CA LEU A 242 -9.88 1.41 27.21
C LEU A 242 -10.61 1.60 28.56
N GLU A 243 -11.77 0.97 28.72
CA GLU A 243 -12.56 1.04 29.96
C GLU A 243 -11.85 0.28 31.10
N ASP A 244 -11.27 -0.89 30.84
CA ASP A 244 -10.46 -1.62 31.81
C ASP A 244 -9.23 -0.83 32.25
N SER A 245 -8.59 -0.07 31.34
CA SER A 245 -7.46 0.79 31.69
C SER A 245 -7.89 2.03 32.47
N ALA A 246 -9.12 2.53 32.32
CA ALA A 246 -9.67 3.61 33.08
C ALA A 246 -10.05 3.19 34.51
N SER A 247 -10.34 1.91 34.77
CA SER A 247 -10.60 1.33 36.10
C SER A 247 -9.31 1.14 36.93
N ILE A 248 -8.15 1.17 36.30
CA ILE A 248 -6.86 1.33 36.98
C ILE A 248 -6.75 2.81 37.30
N GLY A 249 -7.36 3.22 38.43
CA GLY A 249 -7.36 4.58 38.90
C GLY A 249 -5.96 5.17 38.83
N VAL A 250 -5.86 6.38 38.29
CA VAL A 250 -4.66 7.21 38.39
C VAL A 250 -4.39 7.40 39.86
N ARG A 251 -3.65 6.48 40.48
CA ARG A 251 -2.99 6.72 41.73
C ARG A 251 -1.93 7.79 41.43
N THR A 252 -2.26 9.02 41.74
CA THR A 252 -1.30 10.13 41.90
C THR A 252 -0.46 9.94 43.17
N ASP A 253 -0.13 8.70 43.50
CA ASP A 253 0.87 8.43 44.51
C ASP A 253 2.21 8.54 43.79
N ARG A 254 3.02 9.47 44.27
CA ARG A 254 4.43 9.65 43.93
C ARG A 254 5.03 8.28 43.68
N ILE A 255 5.56 8.05 42.45
CA ILE A 255 6.39 6.90 42.16
C ILE A 255 7.61 7.07 43.05
N ASP A 256 7.54 6.49 44.25
CA ASP A 256 8.71 6.24 45.07
C ASP A 256 9.51 5.21 44.28
N ILE A 257 10.69 5.61 43.81
CA ILE A 257 11.64 4.72 43.15
C ILE A 257 12.24 3.81 44.23
N GLY A 258 11.33 3.04 44.85
CA GLY A 258 11.68 1.98 45.77
C GLY A 258 12.35 0.84 44.97
N THR A 259 13.64 0.73 45.19
CA THR A 259 14.46 -0.43 44.83
C THR A 259 13.69 -1.73 44.97
N CYS A 260 13.27 -2.30 43.81
CA CYS A 260 12.77 -3.67 43.80
C CYS A 260 13.94 -4.63 44.01
N ARG A 261 14.28 -4.85 45.29
CA ARG A 261 15.10 -5.99 45.71
C ARG A 261 14.24 -7.25 45.55
N ARG A 262 14.34 -7.93 44.43
CA ARG A 262 14.02 -9.34 44.43
C ARG A 262 15.25 -10.11 44.82
N SER A 263 15.22 -10.55 46.06
CA SER A 263 16.06 -11.64 46.53
C SER A 263 15.66 -12.90 45.76
N ALA A 264 16.54 -13.40 44.92
CA ALA A 264 16.64 -14.81 44.58
C ALA A 264 18.13 -15.11 44.52
N SER A 265 18.58 -15.70 45.61
CA SER A 265 19.79 -16.47 45.64
C SER A 265 19.65 -17.61 44.65
N ILE A 266 20.63 -17.71 43.74
CA ILE A 266 21.34 -18.93 43.34
C ILE A 266 22.39 -18.45 42.33
N GLY A 267 23.64 -18.78 42.58
CA GLY A 267 24.80 -18.43 41.73
C GLY A 267 24.68 -19.12 40.37
N GLY A 268 24.79 -18.33 39.34
CA GLY A 268 24.98 -18.73 37.96
C GLY A 268 25.46 -17.48 37.23
N HIS A 269 26.55 -17.59 36.49
CA HIS A 269 27.07 -16.57 35.61
C HIS A 269 25.88 -15.99 34.81
N ARG A 270 25.60 -14.68 34.93
CA ARG A 270 24.66 -14.01 33.99
C ARG A 270 25.34 -14.04 32.62
N GLU A 271 24.82 -14.89 31.73
CA GLU A 271 25.15 -14.79 30.32
C GLU A 271 24.77 -13.38 29.84
N ALA A 272 25.61 -12.80 28.97
CA ALA A 272 25.32 -11.50 28.35
C ALA A 272 23.95 -11.51 27.66
N MET A 273 23.15 -10.45 27.83
CA MET A 273 21.82 -10.36 27.19
C MET A 273 21.93 -10.51 25.68
N SER A 274 21.21 -11.45 25.10
CA SER A 274 21.20 -11.68 23.66
C SER A 274 20.14 -10.82 22.98
N ILE A 275 20.54 -9.90 22.10
CA ILE A 275 19.67 -8.98 21.37
C ILE A 275 19.64 -9.39 19.90
N GLY A 276 18.44 -9.75 19.39
CA GLY A 276 18.22 -10.02 17.97
C GLY A 276 17.76 -8.76 17.24
N ILE A 277 18.32 -8.50 16.07
CA ILE A 277 17.94 -7.35 15.24
C ILE A 277 17.51 -7.78 13.83
N SER A 278 16.55 -7.05 13.25
CA SER A 278 16.16 -7.20 11.86
C SER A 278 17.08 -6.35 10.99
N GLY A 279 18.11 -6.96 10.45
CA GLY A 279 19.11 -6.30 9.62
C GLY A 279 20.46 -7.04 9.66
N ALA A 280 21.32 -6.69 8.71
CA ALA A 280 22.69 -7.16 8.66
C ALA A 280 23.61 -6.28 9.53
N GLU A 281 24.86 -6.69 9.66
CA GLU A 281 25.91 -5.89 10.31
C GLU A 281 26.12 -4.57 9.53
N GLY A 282 26.20 -3.45 10.24
CA GLY A 282 26.29 -2.11 9.66
C GLY A 282 24.93 -1.50 9.26
N SER A 283 23.80 -2.16 9.53
CA SER A 283 22.47 -1.64 9.25
C SER A 283 22.01 -0.57 10.25
N PHE A 284 20.95 0.17 9.92
CA PHE A 284 20.30 1.10 10.86
C PHE A 284 19.67 0.38 12.06
N SER A 285 19.29 -0.89 11.94
CA SER A 285 18.82 -1.70 13.07
C SER A 285 19.93 -1.94 14.10
N GLU A 286 21.17 -2.04 13.69
CA GLU A 286 22.34 -2.11 14.62
C GLU A 286 22.58 -0.76 15.30
N GLU A 287 22.44 0.36 14.59
CA GLU A 287 22.49 1.70 15.22
C GLU A 287 21.37 1.86 16.27
N ALA A 288 20.15 1.38 15.98
CA ALA A 288 19.03 1.36 16.92
C ALA A 288 19.33 0.50 18.16
N ALA A 289 19.90 -0.69 17.97
CA ALA A 289 20.30 -1.56 19.09
C ALA A 289 21.38 -0.89 19.96
N SER A 290 22.35 -0.25 19.34
CA SER A 290 23.41 0.48 20.04
C SER A 290 22.86 1.64 20.87
N GLU A 291 21.91 2.42 20.33
CA GLU A 291 21.27 3.50 21.06
C GLU A 291 20.36 2.98 22.19
N TYR A 292 19.67 1.86 21.96
CA TYR A 292 18.87 1.21 23.01
C TYR A 292 19.76 0.75 24.17
N VAL A 293 20.87 0.07 23.91
CA VAL A 293 21.82 -0.42 24.90
C VAL A 293 22.40 0.75 25.72
N LYS A 294 22.81 1.82 25.03
CA LYS A 294 23.34 3.03 25.67
C LYS A 294 22.31 3.69 26.60
N THR A 295 21.07 3.83 26.15
CA THR A 295 20.00 4.48 26.93
C THR A 295 19.44 3.60 28.04
N SER A 296 19.53 2.27 27.91
CA SER A 296 19.06 1.29 28.89
C SER A 296 20.11 0.94 29.96
N GLY A 297 21.36 1.41 29.80
CA GLY A 297 22.45 1.14 30.72
C GLY A 297 22.92 -0.33 30.77
N LEU A 298 22.65 -1.11 29.72
CA LEU A 298 23.10 -2.48 29.60
C LEU A 298 24.61 -2.55 29.42
N LYS A 299 25.30 -3.34 30.25
CA LYS A 299 26.78 -3.41 30.26
C LYS A 299 27.31 -4.60 29.46
N GLU A 300 26.58 -5.72 29.45
CA GLU A 300 26.97 -6.96 28.77
C GLU A 300 25.85 -7.44 27.87
N PHE A 301 26.09 -7.50 26.58
CA PHE A 301 25.14 -7.95 25.58
C PHE A 301 25.87 -8.57 24.38
N SER A 302 25.12 -9.36 23.60
CA SER A 302 25.56 -9.87 22.30
C SER A 302 24.48 -9.56 21.25
N LEU A 303 24.90 -9.18 20.04
CA LEU A 303 23.98 -8.96 18.92
C LEU A 303 23.86 -10.21 18.05
N LYS A 304 22.64 -10.53 17.62
CA LYS A 304 22.33 -11.54 16.61
C LYS A 304 21.64 -10.89 15.43
N TYR A 305 22.24 -10.98 14.26
CA TYR A 305 21.73 -10.43 13.01
C TYR A 305 20.77 -11.43 12.38
N LEU A 306 19.47 -11.20 12.51
CA LEU A 306 18.42 -12.13 12.09
C LEU A 306 17.75 -11.76 10.78
N VAL A 307 18.20 -10.67 10.17
CA VAL A 307 17.85 -10.17 8.83
C VAL A 307 16.40 -9.68 8.72
N SER A 308 15.40 -10.50 9.05
CA SER A 308 13.98 -10.15 8.96
C SER A 308 13.30 -10.00 10.32
N VAL A 309 12.21 -9.23 10.38
CA VAL A 309 11.40 -9.09 11.61
C VAL A 309 10.75 -10.42 12.00
N GLU A 310 10.32 -11.21 11.04
CA GLU A 310 9.77 -12.56 11.25
C GLU A 310 10.77 -13.45 12.02
N ASN A 311 12.04 -13.42 11.61
CA ASN A 311 13.08 -14.20 12.29
C ASN A 311 13.36 -13.68 13.72
N VAL A 312 13.31 -12.36 13.95
CA VAL A 312 13.47 -11.77 15.28
C VAL A 312 12.36 -12.21 16.21
N LEU A 313 11.09 -12.13 15.76
CA LEU A 313 9.95 -12.53 16.57
C LEU A 313 9.89 -14.03 16.80
N SER A 314 10.21 -14.84 15.80
CA SER A 314 10.37 -16.30 15.95
C SER A 314 11.46 -16.67 16.96
N ALA A 315 12.59 -15.97 16.95
CA ALA A 315 13.69 -16.18 17.87
C ALA A 315 13.32 -15.79 19.33
N LEU A 316 12.50 -14.73 19.50
CA LEU A 316 11.93 -14.37 20.80
C LEU A 316 11.01 -15.44 21.34
N GLU A 317 10.07 -15.94 20.54
CA GLU A 317 9.16 -17.02 20.95
C GLU A 317 9.90 -18.33 21.27
N ALA A 318 10.96 -18.62 20.50
CA ALA A 318 11.80 -19.78 20.76
C ALA A 318 12.76 -19.61 21.96
N GLY A 319 12.80 -18.41 22.59
CA GLY A 319 13.70 -18.11 23.71
C GLY A 319 15.19 -18.14 23.34
N THR A 320 15.54 -18.00 22.06
CA THR A 320 16.93 -17.99 21.59
C THR A 320 17.57 -16.61 21.65
N ILE A 321 16.77 -15.57 21.86
CA ILE A 321 17.17 -14.19 22.18
C ILE A 321 16.33 -13.66 23.33
N ASP A 322 16.87 -12.74 24.11
CA ASP A 322 16.20 -12.12 25.26
C ASP A 322 15.42 -10.86 24.86
N LEU A 323 15.90 -10.16 23.82
CA LEU A 323 15.32 -8.92 23.31
C LEU A 323 15.38 -8.89 21.79
N GLY A 324 14.30 -8.44 21.15
CA GLY A 324 14.24 -8.20 19.71
C GLY A 324 14.15 -6.70 19.43
N ILE A 325 14.92 -6.18 18.47
CA ILE A 325 14.82 -4.77 18.03
C ILE A 325 14.58 -4.74 16.52
N PHE A 326 13.51 -4.06 16.11
CA PHE A 326 13.10 -3.99 14.72
C PHE A 326 12.32 -2.70 14.41
N PRO A 327 12.39 -2.18 13.17
CA PRO A 327 11.69 -0.96 12.77
C PRO A 327 10.20 -1.22 12.60
N ILE A 328 9.37 -0.23 12.93
CA ILE A 328 7.92 -0.26 12.66
C ILE A 328 7.50 0.83 11.68
N GLU A 329 8.16 1.98 11.72
CA GLU A 329 7.80 3.13 10.89
C GLU A 329 9.03 3.99 10.57
N ASN A 330 9.05 4.58 9.38
CA ASN A 330 10.01 5.62 9.00
C ASN A 330 9.26 6.89 8.59
N SER A 331 9.68 8.05 9.06
CA SER A 331 9.03 9.35 8.83
C SER A 331 8.88 9.74 7.35
N THR A 332 9.66 9.15 6.44
CA THR A 332 9.61 9.39 4.99
C THR A 332 9.12 8.19 4.19
N GLY A 333 9.36 6.98 4.71
CA GLY A 333 8.98 5.71 4.07
C GLY A 333 7.64 5.15 4.54
N GLY A 334 7.10 5.67 5.66
CA GLY A 334 5.88 5.18 6.28
C GLY A 334 6.06 3.88 7.05
N VAL A 335 4.97 3.19 7.26
CA VAL A 335 4.92 1.94 8.03
C VAL A 335 5.71 0.83 7.33
N VAL A 336 6.53 0.11 8.09
CA VAL A 336 7.23 -1.08 7.62
C VAL A 336 6.24 -2.24 7.57
N THR A 337 5.66 -2.47 6.40
CA THR A 337 4.57 -3.43 6.19
C THR A 337 4.96 -4.86 6.61
N GLU A 338 6.21 -5.27 6.36
CA GLU A 338 6.76 -6.55 6.80
C GLU A 338 6.67 -6.72 8.32
N THR A 339 7.00 -5.66 9.07
CA THR A 339 6.89 -5.64 10.54
C THR A 339 5.46 -5.88 11.00
N VAL A 340 4.50 -5.19 10.39
CA VAL A 340 3.07 -5.34 10.76
C VAL A 340 2.59 -6.78 10.52
N TYR A 341 2.98 -7.38 9.40
CA TYR A 341 2.63 -8.78 9.11
C TYR A 341 3.30 -9.77 10.07
N ALA A 342 4.55 -9.55 10.43
CA ALA A 342 5.25 -10.36 11.40
C ALA A 342 4.61 -10.24 12.80
N MET A 343 4.35 -9.01 13.26
CA MET A 343 3.69 -8.75 14.55
C MET A 343 2.30 -9.41 14.66
N ALA A 344 1.56 -9.51 13.56
CA ALA A 344 0.23 -10.14 13.56
C ALA A 344 0.27 -11.67 13.79
N LYS A 345 1.43 -12.31 13.61
CA LYS A 345 1.59 -13.77 13.73
C LYS A 345 2.23 -14.20 15.06
N HIS A 346 2.89 -13.29 15.77
CA HIS A 346 3.70 -13.60 16.93
C HIS A 346 3.18 -12.93 18.21
N ASN A 347 3.40 -13.57 19.34
CA ASN A 347 3.04 -13.03 20.66
C ASN A 347 4.29 -12.56 21.40
N PHE A 348 4.35 -11.28 21.73
CA PHE A 348 5.48 -10.66 22.42
C PHE A 348 5.02 -9.46 23.25
N ASP A 349 5.88 -9.00 24.17
CA ASP A 349 5.67 -7.80 24.95
C ASP A 349 6.54 -6.66 24.41
N ILE A 350 5.95 -5.49 24.18
CA ILE A 350 6.70 -4.28 23.84
C ILE A 350 7.33 -3.70 25.10
N LYS A 351 8.65 -3.60 25.15
CA LYS A 351 9.40 -3.02 26.27
C LYS A 351 9.65 -1.53 26.09
N LYS A 352 9.88 -1.12 24.84
CA LYS A 352 10.14 0.30 24.50
C LYS A 352 9.83 0.55 23.03
N ILE A 353 9.29 1.71 22.73
CA ILE A 353 9.22 2.29 21.38
C ILE A 353 10.11 3.53 21.41
N PHE A 354 10.98 3.68 20.41
CA PHE A 354 11.95 4.77 20.35
C PHE A 354 12.35 5.10 18.92
N ASP A 355 12.77 6.35 18.72
CA ASP A 355 13.16 6.86 17.42
C ASP A 355 14.68 6.98 17.32
N ILE A 356 15.22 6.73 16.13
CA ILE A 356 16.58 7.10 15.76
C ILE A 356 16.55 7.99 14.51
N ASP A 357 17.46 8.96 14.44
CA ASP A 357 17.62 9.82 13.27
C ASP A 357 18.51 9.11 12.23
N ILE A 358 17.95 8.91 11.04
CA ILE A 358 18.60 8.16 9.95
C ILE A 358 19.38 9.11 9.07
N HIS A 359 20.69 8.97 9.04
CA HIS A 359 21.59 9.73 8.19
C HIS A 359 22.07 8.89 7.01
N GLN A 360 21.59 9.21 5.82
CA GLN A 360 22.07 8.60 4.58
C GLN A 360 23.40 9.23 4.16
N ASN A 361 24.44 8.44 3.97
CA ASN A 361 25.75 8.92 3.56
C ASN A 361 26.16 8.30 2.23
N LEU A 362 26.88 9.06 1.40
CA LEU A 362 27.46 8.56 0.15
C LEU A 362 28.85 8.01 0.44
N LEU A 363 29.02 6.71 0.23
CA LEU A 363 30.23 5.98 0.54
C LEU A 363 30.96 5.54 -0.73
N VAL A 364 32.28 5.58 -0.70
CA VAL A 364 33.15 5.13 -1.80
C VAL A 364 34.34 4.35 -1.24
N ARG A 365 35.04 3.63 -2.09
CA ARG A 365 36.34 3.04 -1.71
C ARG A 365 37.38 4.12 -1.45
N GLU A 366 38.35 3.80 -0.63
CA GLU A 366 39.49 4.68 -0.39
C GLU A 366 40.21 5.03 -1.72
N GLY A 367 40.54 6.29 -1.89
CA GLY A 367 41.26 6.79 -3.08
C GLY A 367 40.38 7.17 -4.27
N VAL A 368 39.08 6.79 -4.30
CA VAL A 368 38.16 7.14 -5.39
C VAL A 368 37.74 8.62 -5.30
N LYS A 369 37.81 9.34 -6.42
CA LYS A 369 37.44 10.74 -6.52
C LYS A 369 35.99 10.91 -7.00
N LYS A 370 35.40 12.09 -6.70
CA LYS A 370 34.01 12.43 -7.04
C LYS A 370 33.73 12.33 -8.55
N ASP A 371 34.65 12.75 -9.36
CA ASP A 371 34.54 12.77 -10.84
C ASP A 371 34.67 11.38 -11.50
N GLU A 372 35.15 10.39 -10.75
CA GLU A 372 35.25 9.00 -11.22
C GLU A 372 33.97 8.20 -11.01
N ILE A 373 32.99 8.70 -10.24
CA ILE A 373 31.74 7.98 -9.93
C ILE A 373 30.80 8.00 -11.13
N GLN A 374 30.44 6.80 -11.57
CA GLN A 374 29.52 6.57 -12.70
C GLN A 374 28.18 5.98 -12.25
N THR A 375 28.18 5.24 -11.14
CA THR A 375 26.96 4.57 -10.63
C THR A 375 26.79 4.88 -9.14
N ILE A 376 25.56 5.12 -8.71
CA ILE A 376 25.19 5.21 -7.30
C ILE A 376 24.14 4.15 -7.03
N THR A 377 24.38 3.28 -6.06
CA THR A 377 23.49 2.17 -5.74
C THR A 377 23.13 2.12 -4.26
N SER A 378 21.93 1.68 -3.96
CA SER A 378 21.43 1.39 -2.60
C SER A 378 20.05 0.74 -2.66
N HIS A 379 19.49 0.40 -1.52
CA HIS A 379 18.10 -0.01 -1.41
C HIS A 379 17.16 1.10 -1.93
N GLU A 380 16.07 0.70 -2.60
CA GLU A 380 15.11 1.61 -3.24
C GLU A 380 14.70 2.78 -2.33
N GLN A 381 14.45 2.49 -1.04
CA GLN A 381 14.01 3.49 -0.07
C GLN A 381 15.07 4.57 0.20
N ALA A 382 16.35 4.18 0.30
CA ALA A 382 17.44 5.13 0.48
C ALA A 382 17.63 6.02 -0.75
N LEU A 383 17.51 5.45 -1.95
CA LEU A 383 17.53 6.22 -3.21
C LEU A 383 16.36 7.21 -3.29
N LYS A 384 15.15 6.83 -2.85
CA LYS A 384 13.98 7.72 -2.79
C LYS A 384 14.19 8.87 -1.81
N GLN A 385 14.75 8.62 -0.63
CA GLN A 385 15.03 9.63 0.39
C GLN A 385 16.10 10.66 -0.04
N CYS A 386 16.96 10.30 -0.98
CA CYS A 386 18.03 11.15 -1.49
C CYS A 386 17.77 11.67 -2.90
N ARG A 387 16.56 11.50 -3.46
CA ARG A 387 16.25 11.74 -4.88
C ARG A 387 16.55 13.16 -5.34
N GLY A 388 16.20 14.18 -4.56
CA GLY A 388 16.42 15.58 -4.88
C GLY A 388 17.90 15.91 -4.89
N TYR A 389 18.64 15.46 -3.87
CA TYR A 389 20.09 15.58 -3.79
C TYR A 389 20.78 14.90 -4.98
N LEU A 390 20.44 13.64 -5.27
CA LEU A 390 21.04 12.88 -6.38
C LEU A 390 20.80 13.55 -7.73
N LYS A 391 19.59 14.05 -7.98
CA LYS A 391 19.24 14.77 -9.21
C LYS A 391 20.05 16.05 -9.38
N ARG A 392 20.33 16.77 -8.29
CA ARG A 392 21.05 18.04 -8.30
C ARG A 392 22.57 17.86 -8.41
N GLU A 393 23.13 16.99 -7.58
CA GLU A 393 24.59 16.86 -7.44
C GLU A 393 25.19 15.78 -8.37
N TRP A 394 24.37 14.79 -8.78
CA TRP A 394 24.79 13.62 -9.55
C TRP A 394 23.95 13.37 -10.82
N PRO A 395 23.67 14.40 -11.65
CA PRO A 395 22.74 14.26 -12.79
C PRO A 395 23.23 13.31 -13.89
N LYS A 396 24.52 12.94 -13.90
CA LYS A 396 25.12 12.05 -14.90
C LYS A 396 25.33 10.63 -14.37
N ALA A 397 25.23 10.40 -13.06
CA ALA A 397 25.43 9.09 -12.49
C ALA A 397 24.19 8.19 -12.71
N LYS A 398 24.43 6.93 -13.02
CA LYS A 398 23.38 5.92 -13.11
C LYS A 398 22.92 5.54 -11.71
N MET A 399 21.62 5.54 -11.47
CA MET A 399 21.03 5.06 -10.21
C MET A 399 20.62 3.61 -10.38
N GLU A 400 21.09 2.73 -9.47
CA GLU A 400 20.78 1.31 -9.47
C GLU A 400 20.23 0.88 -8.12
N GLU A 401 19.16 0.08 -8.13
CA GLU A 401 18.61 -0.50 -6.91
C GLU A 401 19.45 -1.69 -6.46
N TYR A 402 19.60 -1.85 -5.14
CA TYR A 402 20.30 -2.95 -4.50
C TYR A 402 19.40 -3.58 -3.43
N GLU A 403 19.69 -4.84 -3.10
CA GLU A 403 18.90 -5.63 -2.17
C GLU A 403 18.79 -4.98 -0.77
N ASP A 404 19.90 -4.46 -0.25
CA ASP A 404 20.00 -3.84 1.08
C ASP A 404 21.13 -2.80 1.12
N THR A 405 21.01 -1.77 1.98
CA THR A 405 21.99 -0.69 2.11
C THR A 405 23.34 -1.15 2.66
N ALA A 406 23.34 -2.00 3.70
CA ALA A 406 24.54 -2.52 4.31
C ALA A 406 25.22 -3.54 3.37
N LYS A 407 24.42 -4.36 2.68
CA LYS A 407 24.92 -5.31 1.68
C LYS A 407 25.58 -4.62 0.50
N ALA A 408 25.04 -3.50 0.01
CA ALA A 408 25.68 -2.69 -1.02
C ALA A 408 27.06 -2.18 -0.57
N ALA A 409 27.18 -1.74 0.69
CA ALA A 409 28.45 -1.29 1.26
C ALA A 409 29.45 -2.45 1.41
N GLU A 410 29.02 -3.62 1.89
CA GLU A 410 29.83 -4.84 1.97
C GLU A 410 30.38 -5.22 0.59
N ASP A 411 29.50 -5.32 -0.41
CA ASP A 411 29.87 -5.78 -1.75
C ASP A 411 30.74 -4.75 -2.51
N LEU A 412 30.58 -3.45 -2.21
CA LEU A 412 31.51 -2.42 -2.67
C LEU A 412 32.89 -2.62 -2.08
N ALA A 413 33.00 -2.83 -0.77
CA ALA A 413 34.25 -3.06 -0.09
C ALA A 413 34.96 -4.36 -0.55
N ALA A 414 34.16 -5.43 -0.73
CA ALA A 414 34.65 -6.73 -1.20
C ALA A 414 35.06 -6.77 -2.68
N GLY A 415 34.82 -5.70 -3.44
CA GLY A 415 35.20 -5.67 -4.84
C GLY A 415 34.22 -6.30 -5.81
N LYS A 416 33.03 -6.63 -5.37
CA LYS A 416 31.97 -7.18 -6.23
C LYS A 416 31.29 -6.09 -7.07
N LEU A 417 31.30 -4.84 -6.56
CA LEU A 417 30.86 -3.67 -7.33
C LEU A 417 32.05 -2.96 -7.95
N SER A 418 31.82 -2.25 -9.07
CA SER A 418 32.85 -1.47 -9.76
C SER A 418 33.51 -0.44 -8.82
N ALA A 419 34.77 -0.15 -9.00
CA ALA A 419 35.47 0.92 -8.28
C ALA A 419 34.86 2.32 -8.53
N THR A 420 34.16 2.50 -9.66
CA THR A 420 33.42 3.74 -10.02
C THR A 420 32.01 3.81 -9.44
N THR A 421 31.65 2.87 -8.54
CA THR A 421 30.37 2.85 -7.85
C THR A 421 30.48 3.52 -6.49
N ALA A 422 29.53 4.39 -6.16
CA ALA A 422 29.26 4.86 -4.80
C ALA A 422 28.01 4.17 -4.25
N VAL A 423 27.95 3.98 -2.93
CA VAL A 423 26.78 3.43 -2.26
C VAL A 423 26.22 4.38 -1.23
N ILE A 424 24.88 4.36 -1.05
CA ILE A 424 24.23 5.11 0.03
C ILE A 424 24.01 4.14 1.18
N ALA A 425 24.60 4.44 2.35
CA ALA A 425 24.48 3.60 3.54
C ALA A 425 24.71 4.38 4.84
N SER A 426 24.68 3.66 5.97
CA SER A 426 24.91 4.20 7.32
C SER A 426 26.38 4.59 7.55
N ALA A 427 26.61 5.43 8.55
CA ALA A 427 27.98 5.70 9.02
C ALA A 427 28.63 4.46 9.68
N ALA A 428 27.83 3.59 10.27
CA ALA A 428 28.27 2.32 10.84
C ALA A 428 28.83 1.39 9.75
N ALA A 429 28.11 1.26 8.61
CA ALA A 429 28.61 0.50 7.46
C ALA A 429 29.93 1.07 6.90
N ALA A 430 30.05 2.40 6.82
CA ALA A 430 31.31 3.02 6.39
C ALA A 430 32.50 2.62 7.26
N LYS A 431 32.30 2.64 8.57
CA LYS A 431 33.32 2.26 9.55
C LYS A 431 33.66 0.76 9.48
N LEU A 432 32.62 -0.08 9.43
CA LEU A 432 32.74 -1.53 9.42
C LEU A 432 33.53 -2.01 8.19
N TYR A 433 33.14 -1.54 7.02
CA TYR A 433 33.69 -1.98 5.74
C TYR A 433 34.89 -1.12 5.26
N LYS A 434 35.38 -0.19 6.11
CA LYS A 434 36.50 0.71 5.81
C LYS A 434 36.28 1.49 4.50
N LEU A 435 35.08 1.94 4.29
CA LEU A 435 34.73 2.82 3.18
C LEU A 435 34.87 4.29 3.58
N LYS A 436 35.22 5.14 2.62
CA LYS A 436 35.31 6.57 2.82
C LYS A 436 33.90 7.19 2.66
N ILE A 437 33.49 7.99 3.64
CA ILE A 437 32.30 8.84 3.49
C ILE A 437 32.70 10.02 2.59
N LEU A 438 32.15 10.03 1.37
CA LEU A 438 32.36 11.11 0.42
C LEU A 438 31.51 12.32 0.77
N GLU A 439 30.23 12.09 1.09
CA GLU A 439 29.28 13.13 1.51
C GLU A 439 28.37 12.60 2.62
N LYS A 440 28.07 13.44 3.63
CA LYS A 440 27.26 13.07 4.80
C LYS A 440 25.85 13.63 4.70
N SER A 441 24.90 12.90 5.28
CA SER A 441 23.50 13.35 5.48
C SER A 441 22.87 13.88 4.20
N ILE A 442 22.93 13.05 3.14
CA ILE A 442 22.50 13.42 1.78
C ILE A 442 20.99 13.27 1.56
N GLN A 443 20.24 12.84 2.56
CA GLN A 443 18.77 12.76 2.49
C GLN A 443 18.16 14.15 2.28
N ASP A 444 17.07 14.21 1.48
CA ASP A 444 16.42 15.46 1.09
C ASP A 444 15.74 16.17 2.28
N LEU A 445 15.19 15.40 3.21
CA LEU A 445 14.60 15.93 4.44
C LEU A 445 15.62 15.93 5.58
N LYS A 446 15.74 17.05 6.28
CA LYS A 446 16.69 17.19 7.41
C LYS A 446 16.32 16.28 8.61
N THR A 447 15.04 15.99 8.79
CA THR A 447 14.51 15.09 9.81
C THR A 447 14.08 13.79 9.13
N ASN A 448 14.73 12.66 9.47
CA ASN A 448 14.45 11.35 8.90
C ASN A 448 14.50 10.31 10.03
N TYR A 449 13.42 10.26 10.81
CA TYR A 449 13.34 9.34 11.95
C TYR A 449 12.81 7.97 11.52
N THR A 450 13.38 6.92 12.10
CA THR A 450 12.80 5.58 12.08
C THR A 450 12.46 5.18 13.51
N THR A 451 11.21 4.81 13.70
CA THR A 451 10.69 4.30 14.96
C THR A 451 10.96 2.81 15.06
N PHE A 452 11.57 2.39 16.14
CA PHE A 452 11.90 1.01 16.47
C PHE A 452 11.12 0.52 17.68
N ILE A 453 10.85 -0.78 17.68
CA ILE A 453 10.31 -1.52 18.83
C ILE A 453 11.45 -2.35 19.44
N ALA A 454 11.58 -2.26 20.77
CA ALA A 454 12.29 -3.23 21.57
C ALA A 454 11.26 -4.15 22.24
N ALA A 455 11.32 -5.46 21.95
CA ALA A 455 10.36 -6.46 22.38
C ALA A 455 11.02 -7.61 23.13
N SER A 456 10.29 -8.23 24.07
CA SER A 456 10.71 -9.49 24.72
C SER A 456 9.67 -10.59 24.46
N ALA A 457 10.03 -11.82 24.71
CA ALA A 457 9.04 -12.90 24.77
C ALA A 457 7.92 -12.54 25.74
N ARG A 458 6.70 -12.94 25.42
CA ARG A 458 5.55 -12.76 26.32
C ARG A 458 5.73 -13.66 27.54
N SER A 459 5.67 -13.09 28.72
CA SER A 459 5.78 -13.80 30.00
C SER A 459 4.50 -14.56 30.34
#